data_906f2a395ac2e1471ed68b3d34d78fed
#
_entry.id   906f2a395ac2e1471ed68b3d34d78fed
#
_cell.length_a   1.000
_cell.length_b   1.000
_cell.length_c   1.000
_cell.angle_alpha   90.00
_cell.angle_beta   90.00
_cell.angle_gamma   90.00
#
_symmetry.space_group_name_H-M   'P 1'
#
loop_
_entity.id
_entity.type
_entity.pdbx_description
1 polymer ?
#
loop_
_entity_poly.entity_id
_entity_poly.type
_entity_poly.pdbx_seq_one_letter_code
_entity_poly.pdbx_strand_id
1 'polypeptide(L)'
;FETEGNDFVASDLLRSTTGSTFTVHFRGQELGQFHIPTFGRHNIMNATAVIGLLYTAGFDLNLVREHLNTFGGVKRRFTEKVVNDTVIIDDFAHHPTEIIATLDAARQKYPSKEIVAIFQPHTFTRTIALLDDFAQALNQADAVYLAQIYGSAREVDHGDVKVEDLAAK
;
A
#
# COMPACT_ATOMS: atom_id res chain seq x y z
N PHE A 1 11.54 5.88 7.68
CA PHE A 1 11.73 4.92 8.39
C PHE A 1 12.97 4.91 9.27
N GLU A 2 13.09 6.00 9.97
CA GLU A 2 14.06 6.28 11.00
C GLU A 2 13.59 5.63 12.30
N THR A 3 13.83 4.33 12.43
CA THR A 3 13.78 3.68 13.74
C THR A 3 15.21 3.40 14.15
N GLU A 4 15.62 3.93 15.30
CA GLU A 4 16.90 3.59 15.92
C GLU A 4 17.06 2.06 15.95
N GLY A 5 18.21 1.57 15.48
CA GLY A 5 18.52 0.16 15.46
C GLY A 5 18.32 -0.57 14.13
N ASN A 6 17.79 0.08 13.08
CA ASN A 6 17.73 -0.54 11.76
C ASN A 6 19.06 -0.38 11.00
N ASP A 7 19.56 -1.50 10.45
CA ASP A 7 20.76 -1.48 9.61
C ASP A 7 20.53 -0.72 8.29
N PHE A 8 19.34 -0.88 7.68
CA PHE A 8 18.95 -0.20 6.44
C PHE A 8 17.86 0.84 6.71
N VAL A 9 18.10 2.06 6.24
CA VAL A 9 17.20 3.20 6.43
C VAL A 9 17.00 3.92 5.10
N ALA A 10 15.75 4.27 4.77
CA ALA A 10 15.41 5.16 3.68
C ALA A 10 15.17 6.58 4.21
N SER A 11 15.82 7.57 3.58
CA SER A 11 15.69 9.02 3.86
C SER A 11 15.40 9.82 2.60
N ASP A 12 15.24 11.12 2.72
CA ASP A 12 15.06 12.08 1.62
C ASP A 12 13.94 11.66 0.66
N LEU A 13 12.79 11.30 1.23
CA LEU A 13 11.66 10.75 0.49
C LEU A 13 11.00 11.84 -0.37
N LEU A 14 11.11 11.74 -1.68
CA LEU A 14 10.40 12.57 -2.65
C LEU A 14 9.32 11.73 -3.33
N ARG A 15 8.06 12.06 -3.06
CA ARG A 15 6.88 11.40 -3.62
C ARG A 15 6.26 12.29 -4.68
N SER A 16 6.07 11.75 -5.89
CA SER A 16 5.49 12.45 -7.02
C SER A 16 4.36 11.65 -7.67
N THR A 17 3.73 12.22 -8.68
CA THR A 17 2.70 11.53 -9.49
C THR A 17 3.29 10.49 -10.47
N THR A 18 4.61 10.39 -10.55
CA THR A 18 5.33 9.43 -11.43
C THR A 18 6.06 8.34 -10.66
N GLY A 19 6.06 8.39 -9.32
CA GLY A 19 6.72 7.41 -8.49
C GLY A 19 7.34 8.04 -7.23
N SER A 20 8.32 7.34 -6.67
CA SER A 20 8.99 7.78 -5.45
C SER A 20 10.51 7.68 -5.58
N THR A 21 11.22 8.71 -5.13
CA THR A 21 12.68 8.76 -5.05
C THR A 21 13.09 8.84 -3.58
N PHE A 22 14.15 8.13 -3.20
CA PHE A 22 14.62 8.07 -1.82
C PHE A 22 16.10 7.68 -1.77
N THR A 23 16.77 8.07 -0.68
CA THR A 23 18.16 7.69 -0.40
C THR A 23 18.18 6.50 0.56
N VAL A 24 19.03 5.51 0.31
CA VAL A 24 19.21 4.35 1.21
C VAL A 24 20.53 4.45 1.92
N HIS A 25 20.53 4.19 3.23
CA HIS A 25 21.70 4.11 4.09
C HIS A 25 21.82 2.71 4.67
N PHE A 26 23.06 2.23 4.82
CA PHE A 26 23.39 1.03 5.58
C PHE A 26 24.31 1.40 6.74
N ARG A 27 23.83 1.24 7.98
CA ARG A 27 24.57 1.59 9.21
C ARG A 27 25.15 3.00 9.18
N GLY A 28 24.37 3.96 8.66
CA GLY A 28 24.77 5.35 8.51
C GLY A 28 25.57 5.68 7.26
N GLN A 29 26.07 4.69 6.53
CA GLN A 29 26.74 4.90 5.25
C GLN A 29 25.71 5.03 4.12
N GLU A 30 25.80 6.09 3.33
CA GLU A 30 24.94 6.28 2.18
C GLU A 30 25.30 5.28 1.05
N LEU A 31 24.28 4.54 0.59
CA LEU A 31 24.36 3.67 -0.59
C LEU A 31 23.92 4.36 -1.86
N GLY A 32 23.34 5.55 -1.73
CA GLY A 32 22.91 6.42 -2.80
C GLY A 32 21.40 6.46 -3.00
N GLN A 33 20.99 7.22 -4.03
CA GLN A 33 19.59 7.48 -4.35
C GLN A 33 19.02 6.40 -5.27
N PHE A 34 17.74 6.04 -5.03
CA PHE A 34 16.97 5.08 -5.81
C PHE A 34 15.63 5.70 -6.22
N HIS A 35 15.09 5.23 -7.33
CA HIS A 35 13.75 5.56 -7.80
C HIS A 35 12.94 4.29 -8.06
N ILE A 36 11.64 4.35 -7.73
CA ILE A 36 10.66 3.32 -8.08
C ILE A 36 9.43 3.97 -8.72
N PRO A 37 8.92 3.45 -9.84
CA PRO A 37 7.72 3.99 -10.51
C PRO A 37 6.44 3.47 -9.82
N THR A 38 6.50 3.22 -8.52
CA THR A 38 5.38 2.77 -7.69
C THR A 38 5.09 3.79 -6.60
N PHE A 39 3.87 3.74 -6.04
CA PHE A 39 3.33 4.75 -5.14
C PHE A 39 3.19 4.22 -3.72
N GLY A 40 3.09 5.12 -2.75
CA GLY A 40 2.90 4.82 -1.35
C GLY A 40 4.20 4.48 -0.60
N ARG A 41 4.23 4.86 0.68
CA ARG A 41 5.39 4.64 1.56
C ARG A 41 5.75 3.17 1.72
N HIS A 42 4.75 2.27 1.69
CA HIS A 42 4.97 0.83 1.80
C HIS A 42 5.85 0.28 0.67
N ASN A 43 5.75 0.81 -0.55
CA ASN A 43 6.60 0.40 -1.67
C ASN A 43 8.04 0.90 -1.51
N ILE A 44 8.26 2.06 -0.90
CA ILE A 44 9.60 2.51 -0.50
C ILE A 44 10.21 1.56 0.53
N MET A 45 9.43 1.13 1.54
CA MET A 45 9.89 0.14 2.52
C MET A 45 10.27 -1.19 1.88
N ASN A 46 9.41 -1.70 1.00
CA ASN A 46 9.65 -2.95 0.29
C ASN A 46 10.92 -2.85 -0.58
N ALA A 47 11.08 -1.75 -1.32
CA ALA A 47 12.27 -1.50 -2.12
C ALA A 47 13.53 -1.40 -1.24
N THR A 48 13.47 -0.70 -0.09
CA THR A 48 14.58 -0.61 0.85
C THR A 48 14.99 -2.00 1.37
N ALA A 49 14.03 -2.86 1.70
CA ALA A 49 14.31 -4.23 2.12
C ALA A 49 14.96 -5.06 1.01
N VAL A 50 14.48 -4.93 -0.24
CA VAL A 50 15.07 -5.60 -1.41
C VAL A 50 16.50 -5.09 -1.67
N ILE A 51 16.71 -3.78 -1.64
CA ILE A 51 18.05 -3.17 -1.78
C ILE A 51 18.98 -3.70 -0.71
N GLY A 52 18.54 -3.75 0.54
CA GLY A 52 19.31 -4.26 1.66
C GLY A 52 19.69 -5.73 1.48
N LEU A 53 18.76 -6.57 1.04
CA LEU A 53 19.00 -7.97 0.77
C LEU A 53 20.04 -8.15 -0.36
N LEU A 54 19.86 -7.44 -1.48
CA LEU A 54 20.77 -7.53 -2.64
C LEU A 54 22.16 -6.97 -2.33
N TYR A 55 22.24 -5.85 -1.60
CA TYR A 55 23.52 -5.30 -1.12
C TYR A 55 24.28 -6.29 -0.25
N THR A 56 23.61 -6.91 0.72
CA THR A 56 24.19 -7.90 1.61
C THR A 56 24.64 -9.15 0.86
N ALA A 57 23.95 -9.52 -0.22
CA ALA A 57 24.31 -10.63 -1.10
C ALA A 57 25.42 -10.28 -2.12
N GLY A 58 25.95 -9.03 -2.11
CA GLY A 58 27.08 -8.60 -2.96
C GLY A 58 26.70 -8.23 -4.40
N PHE A 59 25.42 -7.93 -4.67
CA PHE A 59 24.98 -7.46 -5.99
C PHE A 59 25.42 -6.01 -6.26
N ASP A 60 25.68 -5.69 -7.53
CA ASP A 60 25.98 -4.33 -7.97
C ASP A 60 24.74 -3.43 -7.84
N LEU A 61 24.84 -2.41 -7.01
CA LEU A 61 23.76 -1.46 -6.77
C LEU A 61 23.38 -0.63 -8.02
N ASN A 62 24.25 -0.51 -9.03
CA ASN A 62 23.88 0.16 -10.27
C ASN A 62 22.89 -0.68 -11.07
N LEU A 63 23.08 -1.99 -11.13
CA LEU A 63 22.11 -2.90 -11.73
C LEU A 63 20.80 -2.92 -10.94
N VAL A 64 20.87 -2.90 -9.61
CA VAL A 64 19.66 -2.82 -8.75
C VAL A 64 18.87 -1.54 -9.05
N ARG A 65 19.55 -0.38 -9.20
CA ARG A 65 18.90 0.90 -9.55
C ARG A 65 18.20 0.82 -10.90
N GLU A 66 18.89 0.31 -11.92
CA GLU A 66 18.35 0.18 -13.26
C GLU A 66 17.05 -0.65 -13.27
N HIS A 67 17.07 -1.81 -12.61
CA HIS A 67 15.90 -2.69 -12.55
C HIS A 67 14.76 -2.13 -11.71
N LEU A 68 15.04 -1.44 -10.61
CA LEU A 68 14.02 -0.78 -9.80
C LEU A 68 13.32 0.34 -10.56
N ASN A 69 14.04 1.11 -11.39
CA ASN A 69 13.47 2.16 -12.23
C ASN A 69 12.43 1.66 -13.24
N THR A 70 12.49 0.39 -13.62
CA THR A 70 11.59 -0.22 -14.60
C THR A 70 10.59 -1.19 -13.99
N PHE A 71 10.58 -1.33 -12.66
CA PHE A 71 9.71 -2.26 -11.98
C PHE A 71 8.23 -1.83 -12.05
N GLY A 72 7.45 -2.50 -12.87
CA GLY A 72 6.03 -2.18 -13.14
C GLY A 72 5.03 -2.60 -12.05
N GLY A 73 5.49 -3.04 -10.87
CA GLY A 73 4.60 -3.51 -9.79
C GLY A 73 4.18 -4.98 -9.93
N VAL A 74 3.18 -5.36 -9.16
CA VAL A 74 2.63 -6.73 -9.11
C VAL A 74 1.13 -6.68 -9.42
N LYS A 75 0.61 -7.66 -10.16
CA LYS A 75 -0.83 -7.76 -10.45
C LYS A 75 -1.66 -7.75 -9.16
N ARG A 76 -2.78 -7.02 -9.17
CA ARG A 76 -3.67 -6.82 -8.02
C ARG A 76 -2.97 -6.15 -6.81
N ARG A 77 -1.92 -5.37 -7.09
CA ARG A 77 -1.30 -4.44 -6.15
C ARG A 77 -1.21 -3.10 -6.87
N PHE A 78 -2.19 -2.22 -6.62
CA PHE A 78 -2.34 -0.95 -7.30
C PHE A 78 -2.39 -1.07 -8.84
N THR A 79 -3.14 -2.06 -9.34
CA THR A 79 -3.29 -2.27 -10.78
C THR A 79 -4.33 -1.31 -11.34
N GLU A 80 -3.97 -0.55 -12.37
CA GLU A 80 -4.82 0.49 -12.93
C GLU A 80 -5.49 0.06 -14.22
N LYS A 81 -6.73 0.49 -14.37
CA LYS A 81 -7.50 0.43 -15.62
C LYS A 81 -8.22 1.77 -15.82
N VAL A 82 -8.01 2.39 -16.96
CA VAL A 82 -8.72 3.62 -17.35
C VAL A 82 -9.96 3.26 -18.15
N VAL A 83 -11.10 3.77 -17.73
CA VAL A 83 -12.39 3.64 -18.41
C VAL A 83 -13.01 5.03 -18.53
N ASN A 84 -13.07 5.58 -19.74
CA ASN A 84 -13.40 6.98 -19.99
C ASN A 84 -12.47 7.90 -19.15
N ASP A 85 -13.05 8.79 -18.33
CA ASP A 85 -12.29 9.71 -17.46
C ASP A 85 -12.05 9.16 -16.05
N THR A 86 -12.47 7.93 -15.80
CA THR A 86 -12.36 7.27 -14.49
C THR A 86 -11.16 6.32 -14.48
N VAL A 87 -10.34 6.41 -13.43
CA VAL A 87 -9.28 5.46 -13.16
C VAL A 87 -9.78 4.45 -12.11
N ILE A 88 -9.78 3.19 -12.48
CA ILE A 88 -10.11 2.09 -11.56
C ILE A 88 -8.79 1.49 -11.07
N ILE A 89 -8.60 1.45 -9.76
CA ILE A 89 -7.45 0.84 -9.10
C ILE A 89 -7.92 -0.47 -8.48
N ASP A 90 -7.37 -1.59 -8.93
CA ASP A 90 -7.58 -2.93 -8.34
C ASP A 90 -6.43 -3.24 -7.39
N ASP A 91 -6.76 -3.38 -6.10
CA ASP A 91 -5.82 -3.73 -5.05
C ASP A 91 -6.38 -4.85 -4.17
N PHE A 92 -5.53 -5.76 -3.73
CA PHE A 92 -5.90 -6.87 -2.86
C PHE A 92 -5.90 -6.50 -1.37
N ALA A 93 -5.86 -5.22 -1.04
CA ALA A 93 -5.90 -4.73 0.34
C ALA A 93 -7.13 -5.29 1.08
N HIS A 94 -6.89 -5.96 2.20
CA HIS A 94 -7.91 -6.62 3.01
C HIS A 94 -7.66 -6.50 4.53
N HIS A 95 -6.68 -5.70 4.91
CA HIS A 95 -6.37 -5.30 6.28
C HIS A 95 -6.38 -3.76 6.36
N PRO A 96 -6.81 -3.13 7.47
CA PRO A 96 -6.85 -1.67 7.59
C PRO A 96 -5.55 -0.98 7.18
N THR A 97 -4.41 -1.50 7.61
CA THR A 97 -3.09 -0.97 7.23
C THR A 97 -2.84 -0.99 5.72
N GLU A 98 -3.30 -2.04 5.02
CA GLU A 98 -3.17 -2.14 3.56
C GLU A 98 -4.11 -1.14 2.87
N ILE A 99 -5.34 -0.96 3.36
CA ILE A 99 -6.29 0.03 2.84
C ILE A 99 -5.71 1.43 2.95
N ILE A 100 -5.19 1.81 4.11
CA ILE A 100 -4.51 3.09 4.33
C ILE A 100 -3.37 3.27 3.31
N ALA A 101 -2.54 2.24 3.13
CA ALA A 101 -1.41 2.29 2.21
C ALA A 101 -1.84 2.46 0.74
N THR A 102 -2.93 1.80 0.33
CA THR A 102 -3.49 1.90 -1.02
C THR A 102 -4.12 3.28 -1.26
N LEU A 103 -4.89 3.81 -0.29
CA LEU A 103 -5.48 5.15 -0.39
C LEU A 103 -4.40 6.25 -0.40
N ASP A 104 -3.34 6.12 0.42
CA ASP A 104 -2.18 7.02 0.41
C ASP A 104 -1.45 7.00 -0.94
N ALA A 105 -1.29 5.82 -1.55
CA ALA A 105 -0.71 5.67 -2.87
C ALA A 105 -1.59 6.30 -3.96
N ALA A 106 -2.91 6.13 -3.87
CA ALA A 106 -3.88 6.73 -4.79
C ALA A 106 -3.86 8.27 -4.67
N ARG A 107 -3.83 8.81 -3.46
CA ARG A 107 -3.73 10.25 -3.22
C ARG A 107 -2.42 10.83 -3.70
N GLN A 108 -1.31 10.09 -3.57
CA GLN A 108 -0.01 10.48 -4.14
C GLN A 108 -0.07 10.62 -5.66
N LYS A 109 -0.65 9.62 -6.35
CA LYS A 109 -0.69 9.60 -7.82
C LYS A 109 -1.73 10.57 -8.39
N TYR A 110 -2.86 10.71 -7.70
CA TYR A 110 -4.03 11.49 -8.14
C TYR A 110 -4.44 12.55 -7.10
N PRO A 111 -3.58 13.55 -6.81
CA PRO A 111 -3.79 14.47 -5.68
C PRO A 111 -5.04 15.36 -5.80
N SER A 112 -5.54 15.56 -7.02
CA SER A 112 -6.71 16.43 -7.28
C SER A 112 -7.97 15.66 -7.65
N LYS A 113 -7.92 14.31 -7.68
CA LYS A 113 -9.11 13.49 -7.99
C LYS A 113 -9.84 13.09 -6.72
N GLU A 114 -11.15 12.98 -6.84
CA GLU A 114 -11.99 12.31 -5.84
C GLU A 114 -11.63 10.83 -5.79
N ILE A 115 -11.44 10.29 -4.58
CA ILE A 115 -11.14 8.88 -4.35
C ILE A 115 -12.38 8.21 -3.77
N VAL A 116 -12.95 7.31 -4.54
CA VAL A 116 -14.09 6.48 -4.12
C VAL A 116 -13.58 5.08 -3.80
N ALA A 117 -13.71 4.66 -2.54
CA ALA A 117 -13.36 3.31 -2.12
C ALA A 117 -14.58 2.38 -2.26
N ILE A 118 -14.39 1.25 -2.96
CA ILE A 118 -15.36 0.16 -3.01
C ILE A 118 -14.72 -1.01 -2.28
N PHE A 119 -15.27 -1.37 -1.12
CA PHE A 119 -14.66 -2.35 -0.23
C PHE A 119 -15.63 -3.50 0.10
N GLN A 120 -15.14 -4.73 -0.03
CA GLN A 120 -15.80 -5.93 0.44
C GLN A 120 -15.02 -6.51 1.62
N PRO A 121 -15.53 -6.44 2.86
CA PRO A 121 -14.86 -7.06 3.99
C PRO A 121 -14.74 -8.58 3.81
N HIS A 122 -13.63 -9.15 4.21
CA HIS A 122 -13.31 -10.58 4.15
C HIS A 122 -12.55 -10.92 5.43
N THR A 123 -12.99 -11.63 6.22
CA THR A 123 -13.89 -12.58 6.77
C THR A 123 -14.73 -11.98 7.92
N PHE A 124 -15.70 -12.71 8.49
CA PHE A 124 -16.47 -12.24 9.67
C PHE A 124 -15.58 -12.00 10.87
N THR A 125 -14.73 -12.97 11.22
CA THR A 125 -13.80 -12.86 12.37
C THR A 125 -12.86 -11.67 12.28
N ARG A 126 -12.30 -11.38 11.09
CA ARG A 126 -11.46 -10.20 10.89
C ARG A 126 -12.27 -8.91 10.97
N THR A 127 -13.46 -8.89 10.38
CA THR A 127 -14.32 -7.71 10.40
C THR A 127 -14.70 -7.33 11.81
N ILE A 128 -15.07 -8.32 12.66
CA ILE A 128 -15.35 -8.09 14.08
C ILE A 128 -14.11 -7.51 14.79
N ALA A 129 -12.98 -8.20 14.65
CA ALA A 129 -11.76 -7.85 15.40
C ALA A 129 -11.18 -6.47 15.05
N LEU A 130 -11.42 -5.97 13.82
CA LEU A 130 -10.82 -4.75 13.29
C LEU A 130 -11.88 -3.73 12.81
N LEU A 131 -13.10 -3.78 13.35
CA LEU A 131 -14.22 -2.98 12.89
C LEU A 131 -13.91 -1.47 12.89
N ASP A 132 -13.41 -0.96 14.02
CA ASP A 132 -13.06 0.45 14.17
C ASP A 132 -11.84 0.84 13.31
N ASP A 133 -10.86 -0.06 13.19
CA ASP A 133 -9.69 0.16 12.34
C ASP A 133 -10.06 0.22 10.85
N PHE A 134 -11.00 -0.63 10.39
CA PHE A 134 -11.55 -0.56 9.04
C PHE A 134 -12.27 0.75 8.77
N ALA A 135 -13.12 1.20 9.70
CA ALA A 135 -13.80 2.47 9.58
C ALA A 135 -12.81 3.64 9.48
N GLN A 136 -11.81 3.68 10.36
CA GLN A 136 -10.76 4.71 10.33
C GLN A 136 -9.95 4.68 9.03
N ALA A 137 -9.63 3.49 8.50
CA ALA A 137 -8.90 3.34 7.26
C ALA A 137 -9.70 3.84 6.06
N LEU A 138 -10.97 3.45 5.95
CA LEU A 138 -11.86 3.79 4.85
C LEU A 138 -12.25 5.27 4.85
N ASN A 139 -12.34 5.91 6.00
CA ASN A 139 -12.60 7.36 6.12
C ASN A 139 -11.52 8.26 5.50
N GLN A 140 -10.40 7.70 5.01
CA GLN A 140 -9.42 8.44 4.22
C GLN A 140 -9.82 8.60 2.74
N ALA A 141 -10.82 7.88 2.27
CA ALA A 141 -11.45 8.10 0.97
C ALA A 141 -12.48 9.24 1.04
N ASP A 142 -12.80 9.85 -0.12
CA ASP A 142 -13.79 10.92 -0.20
C ASP A 142 -15.22 10.35 -0.19
N ALA A 143 -15.38 9.10 -0.66
CA ALA A 143 -16.63 8.33 -0.57
C ALA A 143 -16.33 6.85 -0.41
N VAL A 144 -17.22 6.11 0.26
CA VAL A 144 -17.06 4.67 0.52
C VAL A 144 -18.35 3.93 0.14
N TYR A 145 -18.17 2.85 -0.62
CA TYR A 145 -19.21 1.86 -0.89
C TYR A 145 -18.81 0.52 -0.29
N LEU A 146 -19.66 -0.06 0.53
CA LEU A 146 -19.42 -1.33 1.20
C LEU A 146 -20.28 -2.43 0.56
N ALA A 147 -19.65 -3.53 0.18
CA ALA A 147 -20.34 -4.75 -0.21
C ALA A 147 -20.54 -5.66 1.02
N GLN A 148 -21.45 -6.64 0.89
CA GLN A 148 -21.69 -7.63 1.95
C GLN A 148 -20.40 -8.36 2.33
N ILE A 149 -20.25 -8.70 3.61
CA ILE A 149 -19.10 -9.42 4.12
C ILE A 149 -18.96 -10.76 3.38
N TYR A 150 -17.81 -11.02 2.82
CA TYR A 150 -17.49 -12.30 2.18
C TYR A 150 -16.88 -13.23 3.21
N GLY A 151 -17.67 -14.21 3.66
CA GLY A 151 -17.21 -15.28 4.55
C GLY A 151 -16.27 -16.26 3.82
N SER A 152 -15.26 -16.77 4.51
CA SER A 152 -14.48 -17.86 3.97
C SER A 152 -15.24 -19.19 4.09
N ALA A 153 -14.87 -20.19 3.27
CA ALA A 153 -15.46 -21.52 3.36
C ALA A 153 -15.23 -22.23 4.72
N ARG A 154 -14.39 -21.65 5.58
CA ARG A 154 -14.04 -22.16 6.92
C ARG A 154 -14.76 -21.43 8.05
N GLU A 155 -15.54 -20.41 7.73
CA GLU A 155 -16.29 -19.61 8.70
C GLU A 155 -17.79 -19.90 8.57
N VAL A 156 -18.48 -19.89 9.71
CA VAL A 156 -19.94 -19.87 9.78
C VAL A 156 -20.36 -18.46 10.16
N ASP A 157 -21.30 -17.90 9.44
CA ASP A 157 -21.92 -16.63 9.81
C ASP A 157 -22.83 -16.87 11.03
N HIS A 158 -22.44 -16.32 12.17
CA HIS A 158 -23.23 -16.36 13.41
C HIS A 158 -24.10 -15.12 13.58
N GLY A 159 -24.06 -14.15 12.63
CA GLY A 159 -24.79 -12.89 12.71
C GLY A 159 -24.19 -11.88 13.69
N ASP A 160 -22.96 -12.09 14.13
CA ASP A 160 -22.28 -11.24 15.13
C ASP A 160 -21.85 -9.89 14.55
N VAL A 161 -21.70 -9.78 13.23
CA VAL A 161 -21.36 -8.54 12.53
C VAL A 161 -22.01 -8.48 11.15
N LYS A 162 -22.47 -7.29 10.80
CA LYS A 162 -23.03 -6.98 9.49
C LYS A 162 -22.24 -5.82 8.85
N VAL A 163 -22.37 -5.68 7.54
CA VAL A 163 -21.74 -4.55 6.84
C VAL A 163 -22.27 -3.21 7.32
N GLU A 164 -23.52 -3.16 7.75
CA GLU A 164 -24.18 -1.98 8.33
C GLU A 164 -23.49 -1.51 9.62
N ASP A 165 -22.89 -2.41 10.40
CA ASP A 165 -22.14 -2.06 11.60
C ASP A 165 -20.87 -1.28 11.25
N LEU A 166 -20.23 -1.63 10.12
CA LEU A 166 -19.09 -0.89 9.60
C LEU A 166 -19.52 0.45 8.98
N ALA A 167 -20.67 0.47 8.31
CA ALA A 167 -21.21 1.68 7.69
C ALA A 167 -21.68 2.74 8.72
N ALA A 168 -21.98 2.31 9.94
CA ALA A 168 -22.42 3.18 11.03
C ALA A 168 -21.26 3.87 11.81
N LYS A 169 -20.01 3.47 11.52
CA LYS A 169 -18.81 4.03 12.14
C LYS A 169 -18.26 5.21 11.34
#